data_b6f6f13cb4685122eb9dd1b3883b5349
#
_entry.id   b6f6f13cb4685122eb9dd1b3883b5349
#
_cell.length_a   1.000
_cell.length_b   1.000
_cell.length_c   1.000
_cell.angle_alpha   90.00
_cell.angle_beta   90.00
_cell.angle_gamma   90.00
#
_symmetry.space_group_name_H-M   'P 1'
#
loop_
_entity.id
_entity.type
_entity.pdbx_description
1 polymer ?
#
loop_
_entity_poly.entity_id
_entity_poly.type
_entity_poly.pdbx_seq_one_letter_code
_entity_poly.pdbx_strand_id
1 'polypeptide(L)'
;MADAKLPAAALAALLLCAAPAAATSPSFPCAGNLTATEKAICADDNLAALDVALAAAYKNKLANPGPRDYSLDDPRDAIPITQKAWLVHRDSCGADKACIRNAYVIRTTALTAGPNAKDTPCSDIVGAKQAAVYVKQCIAVAPETHPPCNALNTCEMIISHNIYRCSELGDGAPKFCAAYPPPP
;
A
#
# COMPACT_ATOMS: atom_id res chain seq x y z
N MET A 1 76.35 25.20 -4.49
CA MET A 1 75.11 25.68 -3.88
C MET A 1 74.07 25.71 -5.00
N ALA A 2 73.25 24.73 -5.07
CA ALA A 2 72.25 24.58 -6.14
C ALA A 2 70.84 24.65 -5.43
N ASP A 3 70.10 25.71 -5.74
CA ASP A 3 68.70 25.90 -5.23
C ASP A 3 67.75 25.04 -6.07
N ALA A 4 67.18 24.05 -5.43
CA ALA A 4 66.11 23.23 -6.03
C ALA A 4 64.74 23.91 -5.77
N LYS A 5 64.13 24.51 -6.81
CA LYS A 5 62.76 24.99 -6.79
C LYS A 5 61.80 23.79 -6.98
N LEU A 6 60.97 23.52 -5.98
CA LEU A 6 59.83 22.60 -6.04
C LEU A 6 58.67 23.22 -6.85
N PRO A 7 58.01 22.46 -7.74
CA PRO A 7 56.84 22.95 -8.44
C PRO A 7 55.59 22.87 -7.54
N ALA A 8 54.80 23.92 -7.54
CA ALA A 8 53.46 23.96 -6.85
C ALA A 8 52.50 23.05 -7.57
N ALA A 9 52.06 22.00 -6.89
CA ALA A 9 50.99 21.14 -7.36
C ALA A 9 49.63 21.85 -7.23
N ALA A 10 49.01 22.15 -8.35
CA ALA A 10 47.66 22.68 -8.42
C ALA A 10 46.64 21.60 -8.06
N LEU A 11 45.98 21.68 -6.88
CA LEU A 11 44.84 20.86 -6.55
C LEU A 11 43.64 21.35 -7.38
N ALA A 12 43.25 20.59 -8.41
CA ALA A 12 41.99 20.76 -9.09
C ALA A 12 40.87 20.18 -8.21
N ALA A 13 40.06 21.05 -7.58
CA ALA A 13 38.86 20.65 -6.88
C ALA A 13 37.79 20.20 -7.90
N LEU A 14 37.53 18.90 -7.99
CA LEU A 14 36.40 18.36 -8.72
C LEU A 14 35.12 18.70 -7.92
N LEU A 15 34.38 19.73 -8.35
CA LEU A 15 32.99 19.95 -7.94
C LEU A 15 32.16 18.82 -8.58
N LEU A 16 31.82 17.79 -7.77
CA LEU A 16 30.75 16.85 -8.12
C LEU A 16 29.43 17.64 -8.04
N CYS A 17 28.91 18.08 -9.18
CA CYS A 17 27.52 18.50 -9.30
C CYS A 17 26.64 17.26 -9.07
N ALA A 18 26.10 17.09 -7.84
CA ALA A 18 25.02 16.15 -7.60
C ALA A 18 23.79 16.65 -8.41
N ALA A 19 23.45 15.94 -9.49
CA ALA A 19 22.21 16.18 -10.20
C ALA A 19 21.05 15.98 -9.19
N PRO A 20 20.05 16.88 -9.14
CA PRO A 20 18.87 16.64 -8.32
C PRO A 20 18.22 15.32 -8.77
N ALA A 21 17.96 14.43 -7.83
CA ALA A 21 17.19 13.23 -8.11
C ALA A 21 15.85 13.66 -8.70
N ALA A 22 15.49 13.14 -9.88
CA ALA A 22 14.21 13.44 -10.48
C ALA A 22 13.10 13.01 -9.52
N ALA A 23 12.15 13.91 -9.23
CA ALA A 23 11.00 13.62 -8.39
C ALA A 23 10.22 12.44 -8.99
N THR A 24 9.86 11.46 -8.17
CA THR A 24 9.08 10.29 -8.61
C THR A 24 7.63 10.72 -8.82
N SER A 25 7.12 10.57 -10.05
CA SER A 25 5.70 10.82 -10.32
C SER A 25 4.87 9.55 -10.10
N PRO A 26 3.68 9.63 -9.48
CA PRO A 26 2.78 8.49 -9.35
C PRO A 26 2.22 8.06 -10.72
N SER A 27 1.52 6.92 -10.76
CA SER A 27 0.93 6.34 -11.96
C SER A 27 -0.28 7.13 -12.51
N PHE A 28 -0.71 8.17 -11.80
CA PHE A 28 -1.80 9.06 -12.17
C PHE A 28 -1.32 10.53 -12.25
N PRO A 29 -2.03 11.43 -12.98
CA PRO A 29 -1.67 12.85 -13.09
C PRO A 29 -1.84 13.57 -11.75
N CYS A 30 -0.82 14.35 -11.31
CA CYS A 30 -0.90 15.22 -10.14
C CYS A 30 -1.55 16.57 -10.45
N ALA A 31 -2.63 16.57 -11.21
CA ALA A 31 -3.38 17.78 -11.65
C ALA A 31 -4.89 17.52 -11.63
N GLY A 32 -5.69 18.56 -11.51
CA GLY A 32 -7.15 18.47 -11.49
C GLY A 32 -7.72 18.31 -10.08
N ASN A 33 -8.90 17.70 -9.99
CA ASN A 33 -9.62 17.51 -8.73
C ASN A 33 -9.11 16.24 -8.03
N LEU A 34 -8.04 16.38 -7.26
CA LEU A 34 -7.45 15.29 -6.51
C LEU A 34 -8.08 15.15 -5.11
N THR A 35 -8.27 13.92 -4.65
CA THR A 35 -8.61 13.60 -3.26
C THR A 35 -7.49 14.06 -2.30
N ALA A 36 -7.76 14.09 -1.00
CA ALA A 36 -6.73 14.39 -0.01
C ALA A 36 -5.58 13.36 -0.05
N THR A 37 -5.92 12.09 -0.29
CA THR A 37 -4.96 10.99 -0.44
C THR A 37 -4.08 11.15 -1.66
N GLU A 38 -4.67 11.46 -2.82
CA GLU A 38 -3.93 11.67 -4.06
C GLU A 38 -2.99 12.88 -3.98
N LYS A 39 -3.43 13.97 -3.33
CA LYS A 39 -2.55 15.12 -3.03
C LYS A 39 -1.37 14.72 -2.17
N ALA A 40 -1.58 13.89 -1.13
CA ALA A 40 -0.51 13.41 -0.27
C ALA A 40 0.48 12.51 -1.02
N ILE A 41 0.00 11.66 -1.94
CA ILE A 41 0.83 10.82 -2.80
C ILE A 41 1.67 11.68 -3.75
N CYS A 42 1.07 12.68 -4.38
CA CYS A 42 1.77 13.59 -5.29
C CYS A 42 2.85 14.45 -4.59
N ALA A 43 2.69 14.68 -3.29
CA ALA A 43 3.62 15.49 -2.49
C ALA A 43 4.71 14.67 -1.78
N ASP A 44 4.81 13.35 -2.04
CA ASP A 44 5.74 12.46 -1.35
C ASP A 44 6.30 11.40 -2.30
N ASP A 45 7.59 11.54 -2.64
CA ASP A 45 8.28 10.65 -3.59
C ASP A 45 8.22 9.17 -3.18
N ASN A 46 8.21 8.86 -1.88
CA ASN A 46 8.11 7.48 -1.41
C ASN A 46 6.70 6.92 -1.64
N LEU A 47 5.65 7.72 -1.42
CA LEU A 47 4.28 7.30 -1.72
C LEU A 47 4.06 7.19 -3.23
N ALA A 48 4.60 8.11 -4.01
CA ALA A 48 4.57 8.03 -5.47
C ALA A 48 5.27 6.76 -6.00
N ALA A 49 6.41 6.39 -5.43
CA ALA A 49 7.10 5.16 -5.79
C ALA A 49 6.28 3.90 -5.45
N LEU A 50 5.58 3.89 -4.31
CA LEU A 50 4.68 2.81 -3.94
C LEU A 50 3.48 2.70 -4.90
N ASP A 51 2.94 3.84 -5.35
CA ASP A 51 1.87 3.87 -6.35
C ASP A 51 2.32 3.28 -7.69
N VAL A 52 3.49 3.66 -8.18
CA VAL A 52 4.08 3.06 -9.40
C VAL A 52 4.28 1.56 -9.26
N ALA A 53 4.82 1.11 -8.10
CA ALA A 53 5.04 -0.30 -7.84
C ALA A 53 3.72 -1.10 -7.82
N LEU A 54 2.69 -0.54 -7.18
CA LEU A 54 1.36 -1.16 -7.15
C LEU A 54 0.73 -1.22 -8.55
N ALA A 55 0.82 -0.15 -9.34
CA ALA A 55 0.30 -0.12 -10.70
C ALA A 55 0.95 -1.21 -11.59
N ALA A 56 2.26 -1.41 -11.44
CA ALA A 56 2.99 -2.47 -12.12
C ALA A 56 2.53 -3.87 -11.65
N ALA A 57 2.37 -4.07 -10.34
CA ALA A 57 1.89 -5.33 -9.77
C ALA A 57 0.47 -5.66 -10.24
N TYR A 58 -0.42 -4.67 -10.25
CA TYR A 58 -1.80 -4.82 -10.73
C TYR A 58 -1.84 -5.20 -12.22
N LYS A 59 -1.10 -4.50 -13.06
CA LYS A 59 -0.99 -4.81 -14.50
C LYS A 59 -0.45 -6.22 -14.72
N ASN A 60 0.57 -6.63 -13.97
CA ASN A 60 1.12 -7.97 -14.05
C ASN A 60 0.09 -9.04 -13.63
N LYS A 61 -0.65 -8.79 -12.54
CA LYS A 61 -1.68 -9.72 -12.05
C LYS A 61 -2.84 -9.87 -13.04
N LEU A 62 -3.24 -8.79 -13.73
CA LEU A 62 -4.25 -8.86 -14.81
C LEU A 62 -3.75 -9.68 -16.02
N ALA A 63 -2.47 -9.54 -16.38
CA ALA A 63 -1.87 -10.31 -17.47
C ALA A 63 -1.65 -11.79 -17.09
N ASN A 64 -1.42 -12.08 -15.82
CA ASN A 64 -1.11 -13.40 -15.28
C ASN A 64 -2.00 -13.73 -14.07
N PRO A 65 -3.31 -13.86 -14.25
CA PRO A 65 -4.26 -13.98 -13.14
C PRO A 65 -4.19 -15.34 -12.40
N GLY A 66 -3.48 -16.30 -12.94
CA GLY A 66 -3.42 -17.67 -12.44
C GLY A 66 -4.31 -18.64 -13.24
N PRO A 67 -4.39 -19.90 -12.81
CA PRO A 67 -5.26 -20.90 -13.43
C PRO A 67 -6.71 -20.44 -13.41
N ARG A 68 -7.46 -20.83 -14.46
CA ARG A 68 -8.90 -20.57 -14.51
C ARG A 68 -9.60 -21.40 -13.43
N ASP A 69 -10.32 -20.73 -12.54
CA ASP A 69 -11.28 -21.34 -11.64
C ASP A 69 -12.67 -21.20 -12.28
N TYR A 70 -13.37 -22.33 -12.49
CA TYR A 70 -14.73 -22.34 -13.03
C TYR A 70 -15.80 -22.17 -11.96
N SER A 71 -15.40 -21.82 -10.73
CA SER A 71 -16.31 -21.38 -9.69
C SER A 71 -16.84 -19.96 -9.97
N LEU A 72 -17.89 -19.54 -9.24
CA LEU A 72 -18.51 -18.23 -9.38
C LEU A 72 -17.54 -17.07 -9.03
N ASP A 73 -16.41 -17.38 -8.41
CA ASP A 73 -15.39 -16.42 -7.94
C ASP A 73 -14.10 -16.53 -8.76
N ASP A 74 -14.17 -16.54 -10.11
CA ASP A 74 -12.97 -16.56 -10.95
C ASP A 74 -12.04 -15.39 -10.55
N PRO A 75 -10.77 -15.65 -10.16
CA PRO A 75 -9.82 -14.61 -9.75
C PRO A 75 -9.68 -13.45 -10.75
N ARG A 76 -9.94 -13.71 -12.05
CA ARG A 76 -9.86 -12.68 -13.09
C ARG A 76 -10.95 -11.64 -12.97
N ASP A 77 -12.14 -12.03 -12.54
CA ASP A 77 -13.26 -11.11 -12.31
C ASP A 77 -13.11 -10.41 -10.96
N ALA A 78 -12.56 -11.13 -9.98
CA ALA A 78 -12.31 -10.59 -8.64
C ALA A 78 -11.21 -9.51 -8.59
N ILE A 79 -10.17 -9.58 -9.46
CA ILE A 79 -9.04 -8.63 -9.43
C ILE A 79 -9.49 -7.18 -9.63
N PRO A 80 -10.29 -6.81 -10.67
CA PRO A 80 -10.77 -5.44 -10.83
C PRO A 80 -11.73 -5.01 -9.71
N ILE A 81 -12.60 -5.90 -9.23
CA ILE A 81 -13.56 -5.61 -8.15
C ILE A 81 -12.81 -5.28 -6.87
N THR A 82 -11.88 -6.14 -6.47
CA THR A 82 -11.08 -5.92 -5.25
C THR A 82 -10.16 -4.71 -5.37
N GLN A 83 -9.69 -4.35 -6.58
CA GLN A 83 -8.92 -3.13 -6.80
C GLN A 83 -9.77 -1.87 -6.59
N LYS A 84 -11.02 -1.85 -7.04
CA LYS A 84 -11.93 -0.72 -6.77
C LYS A 84 -12.20 -0.56 -5.28
N ALA A 85 -12.50 -1.66 -4.58
CA ALA A 85 -12.70 -1.65 -3.13
C ALA A 85 -11.45 -1.16 -2.39
N TRP A 86 -10.26 -1.58 -2.83
CA TRP A 86 -9.00 -1.11 -2.27
C TRP A 86 -8.79 0.40 -2.48
N LEU A 87 -9.13 0.96 -3.65
CA LEU A 87 -9.02 2.41 -3.90
C LEU A 87 -9.86 3.21 -2.90
N VAL A 88 -11.10 2.77 -2.63
CA VAL A 88 -11.97 3.41 -1.63
C VAL A 88 -11.36 3.35 -0.24
N HIS A 89 -10.84 2.18 0.16
CA HIS A 89 -10.14 2.03 1.44
C HIS A 89 -8.86 2.89 1.51
N ARG A 90 -8.03 2.93 0.45
CA ARG A 90 -6.86 3.82 0.39
C ARG A 90 -7.27 5.28 0.60
N ASP A 91 -8.32 5.73 -0.07
CA ASP A 91 -8.76 7.13 -0.04
C ASP A 91 -9.37 7.53 1.30
N SER A 92 -9.86 6.56 2.10
CA SER A 92 -10.29 6.79 3.49
C SER A 92 -9.14 7.21 4.42
N CYS A 93 -7.88 6.97 4.02
CA CYS A 93 -6.70 7.45 4.75
C CYS A 93 -6.58 8.98 4.76
N GLY A 94 -7.24 9.70 3.85
CA GLY A 94 -7.08 11.14 3.72
C GLY A 94 -5.63 11.53 3.47
N ALA A 95 -5.05 12.38 4.33
CA ALA A 95 -3.65 12.83 4.21
C ALA A 95 -2.69 12.05 5.13
N ASP A 96 -3.13 10.98 5.81
CA ASP A 96 -2.28 10.18 6.69
C ASP A 96 -1.32 9.31 5.87
N LYS A 97 -0.06 9.75 5.78
CA LYS A 97 0.99 9.07 5.02
C LYS A 97 1.29 7.66 5.52
N ALA A 98 1.16 7.38 6.81
CA ALA A 98 1.41 6.05 7.36
C ALA A 98 0.29 5.07 6.97
N CYS A 99 -0.97 5.52 7.05
CA CYS A 99 -2.13 4.78 6.57
C CYS A 99 -2.00 4.49 5.07
N ILE A 100 -1.71 5.50 4.24
CA ILE A 100 -1.54 5.37 2.80
C ILE A 100 -0.44 4.35 2.48
N ARG A 101 0.74 4.47 3.11
CA ARG A 101 1.85 3.51 2.94
C ARG A 101 1.41 2.08 3.24
N ASN A 102 0.72 1.86 4.36
CA ASN A 102 0.26 0.53 4.76
C ASN A 102 -0.73 -0.03 3.72
N ALA A 103 -1.67 0.78 3.23
CA ALA A 103 -2.60 0.36 2.19
C ALA A 103 -1.87 -0.12 0.92
N TYR A 104 -0.85 0.63 0.46
CA TYR A 104 -0.04 0.24 -0.70
C TYR A 104 0.74 -1.05 -0.46
N VAL A 105 1.43 -1.17 0.68
CA VAL A 105 2.26 -2.36 0.98
C VAL A 105 1.40 -3.62 1.06
N ILE A 106 0.26 -3.55 1.76
CA ILE A 106 -0.69 -4.65 1.89
C ILE A 106 -1.18 -5.09 0.51
N ARG A 107 -1.66 -4.14 -0.31
CA ARG A 107 -2.21 -4.47 -1.63
C ARG A 107 -1.16 -5.01 -2.60
N THR A 108 0.02 -4.42 -2.61
CA THR A 108 1.12 -4.90 -3.47
C THR A 108 1.49 -6.33 -3.09
N THR A 109 1.60 -6.65 -1.79
CA THR A 109 1.88 -8.01 -1.31
C THR A 109 0.81 -8.99 -1.79
N ALA A 110 -0.47 -8.65 -1.67
CA ALA A 110 -1.58 -9.51 -2.13
C ALA A 110 -1.55 -9.74 -3.65
N LEU A 111 -1.26 -8.70 -4.45
CA LEU A 111 -1.18 -8.81 -5.91
C LEU A 111 0.04 -9.62 -6.39
N THR A 112 1.15 -9.59 -5.64
CA THR A 112 2.39 -10.31 -5.99
C THR A 112 2.49 -11.71 -5.39
N ALA A 113 1.60 -12.06 -4.46
CA ALA A 113 1.52 -13.39 -3.88
C ALA A 113 1.30 -14.44 -5.00
N GLY A 114 2.17 -15.45 -5.03
CA GLY A 114 2.05 -16.57 -5.97
C GLY A 114 0.97 -17.56 -5.52
N PRO A 115 0.48 -18.44 -6.42
CA PRO A 115 -0.57 -19.41 -6.11
C PRO A 115 -0.18 -20.41 -4.99
N ASN A 116 1.10 -20.58 -4.73
CA ASN A 116 1.66 -21.43 -3.70
C ASN A 116 2.34 -20.64 -2.56
N ALA A 117 2.25 -19.31 -2.57
CA ALA A 117 2.80 -18.51 -1.48
C ALA A 117 1.97 -18.75 -0.22
N LYS A 118 2.65 -19.09 0.87
CA LYS A 118 2.02 -19.02 2.18
C LYS A 118 1.60 -17.57 2.41
N ASP A 119 0.39 -17.40 2.89
CA ASP A 119 -0.11 -16.09 3.27
C ASP A 119 0.89 -15.43 4.26
N THR A 120 1.39 -14.26 3.90
CA THR A 120 2.30 -13.53 4.76
C THR A 120 1.52 -12.95 5.93
N PRO A 121 1.90 -13.24 7.19
CA PRO A 121 1.24 -12.67 8.36
C PRO A 121 1.16 -11.16 8.30
N CYS A 122 0.04 -10.60 8.75
CA CYS A 122 -0.14 -9.14 8.77
C CYS A 122 0.92 -8.45 9.64
N SER A 123 1.33 -9.09 10.74
CA SER A 123 2.41 -8.61 11.60
C SER A 123 3.74 -8.43 10.87
N ASP A 124 4.02 -9.24 9.85
CA ASP A 124 5.27 -9.20 9.09
C ASP A 124 5.24 -8.10 8.01
N ILE A 125 4.03 -7.72 7.55
CA ILE A 125 3.83 -6.70 6.51
C ILE A 125 3.85 -5.29 7.12
N VAL A 126 3.03 -5.05 8.17
CA VAL A 126 2.81 -3.70 8.74
C VAL A 126 3.42 -3.53 10.13
N GLY A 127 4.06 -4.56 10.66
CA GLY A 127 4.60 -4.62 12.01
C GLY A 127 3.54 -4.98 13.06
N ALA A 128 3.99 -5.56 14.17
CA ALA A 128 3.12 -6.10 15.22
C ALA A 128 2.16 -5.05 15.80
N LYS A 129 2.61 -3.79 15.97
CA LYS A 129 1.79 -2.72 16.53
C LYS A 129 0.59 -2.39 15.64
N GLN A 130 0.80 -2.24 14.34
CA GLN A 130 -0.27 -1.90 13.41
C GLN A 130 -1.20 -3.10 13.18
N ALA A 131 -0.66 -4.31 13.07
CA ALA A 131 -1.46 -5.53 12.97
C ALA A 131 -2.39 -5.69 14.19
N ALA A 132 -1.89 -5.42 15.41
CA ALA A 132 -2.72 -5.45 16.62
C ALA A 132 -3.88 -4.43 16.58
N VAL A 133 -3.71 -3.27 15.94
CA VAL A 133 -4.81 -2.31 15.72
C VAL A 133 -5.89 -2.92 14.82
N TYR A 134 -5.51 -3.50 13.69
CA TYR A 134 -6.48 -4.14 12.78
C TYR A 134 -7.22 -5.30 13.43
N VAL A 135 -6.51 -6.15 14.18
CA VAL A 135 -7.11 -7.26 14.94
C VAL A 135 -8.08 -6.77 16.01
N LYS A 136 -7.70 -5.73 16.78
CA LYS A 136 -8.59 -5.13 17.78
C LYS A 136 -9.87 -4.58 17.17
N GLN A 137 -9.76 -3.92 16.02
CA GLN A 137 -10.92 -3.41 15.28
C GLN A 137 -11.80 -4.56 14.77
N CYS A 138 -11.18 -5.62 14.25
CA CYS A 138 -11.85 -6.83 13.78
C CYS A 138 -12.69 -7.49 14.90
N ILE A 139 -12.10 -7.69 16.07
CA ILE A 139 -12.79 -8.27 17.23
C ILE A 139 -13.93 -7.36 17.70
N ALA A 140 -13.77 -6.04 17.62
CA ALA A 140 -14.80 -5.09 18.06
C ALA A 140 -16.06 -5.10 17.20
N VAL A 141 -15.97 -5.50 15.92
CA VAL A 141 -17.12 -5.58 15.00
C VAL A 141 -17.65 -7.00 14.80
N ALA A 142 -16.91 -8.03 15.22
CA ALA A 142 -17.31 -9.44 15.10
C ALA A 142 -16.81 -10.26 16.30
N PRO A 143 -17.38 -10.03 17.48
CA PRO A 143 -16.90 -10.68 18.72
C PRO A 143 -17.14 -12.19 18.75
N GLU A 144 -18.08 -12.70 17.96
CA GLU A 144 -18.49 -14.11 17.93
C GLU A 144 -17.60 -14.99 17.03
N THR A 145 -16.82 -14.41 16.14
CA THR A 145 -16.01 -15.16 15.17
C THR A 145 -14.58 -14.65 15.12
N HIS A 146 -13.64 -15.47 15.57
CA HIS A 146 -12.24 -15.05 15.65
C HIS A 146 -11.34 -15.48 14.48
N PRO A 147 -11.70 -16.41 13.56
CA PRO A 147 -10.75 -16.85 12.54
C PRO A 147 -10.09 -15.74 11.72
N PRO A 148 -10.80 -14.70 11.22
CA PRO A 148 -10.16 -13.59 10.51
C PRO A 148 -9.35 -12.67 11.42
N CYS A 149 -9.75 -12.53 12.70
CA CYS A 149 -9.21 -11.55 13.63
C CYS A 149 -7.91 -12.04 14.31
N ASN A 150 -6.91 -12.40 13.53
CA ASN A 150 -5.62 -12.89 14.01
C ASN A 150 -4.48 -12.25 13.21
N ALA A 151 -3.46 -11.72 13.88
CA ALA A 151 -2.30 -11.07 13.26
C ALA A 151 -1.41 -12.03 12.41
N LEU A 152 -1.59 -13.34 12.54
CA LEU A 152 -0.97 -14.35 11.69
C LEU A 152 -1.70 -14.57 10.36
N ASN A 153 -2.92 -14.05 10.22
CA ASN A 153 -3.62 -14.00 8.95
C ASN A 153 -3.07 -12.85 8.09
N THR A 154 -3.41 -12.84 6.79
CA THR A 154 -3.05 -11.73 5.92
C THR A 154 -3.75 -10.44 6.36
N CYS A 155 -3.11 -9.29 6.16
CA CYS A 155 -3.76 -8.01 6.40
C CYS A 155 -5.02 -7.84 5.54
N GLU A 156 -5.00 -8.33 4.29
CA GLU A 156 -6.13 -8.23 3.39
C GLU A 156 -7.35 -8.99 3.93
N MET A 157 -7.16 -10.18 4.48
CA MET A 157 -8.24 -10.94 5.13
C MET A 157 -8.86 -10.18 6.31
N ILE A 158 -8.02 -9.64 7.20
CA ILE A 158 -8.49 -8.88 8.38
C ILE A 158 -9.23 -7.61 7.94
N ILE A 159 -8.67 -6.86 6.99
CA ILE A 159 -9.24 -5.58 6.52
C ILE A 159 -10.55 -5.83 5.76
N SER A 160 -10.61 -6.83 4.87
CA SER A 160 -11.84 -7.17 4.14
C SER A 160 -12.95 -7.57 5.09
N HIS A 161 -12.63 -8.30 6.16
CA HIS A 161 -13.60 -8.63 7.20
C HIS A 161 -14.08 -7.38 7.94
N ASN A 162 -13.19 -6.45 8.28
CA ASN A 162 -13.56 -5.17 8.90
C ASN A 162 -14.48 -4.35 7.98
N ILE A 163 -14.18 -4.26 6.68
CA ILE A 163 -15.02 -3.56 5.70
C ILE A 163 -16.43 -4.17 5.68
N TYR A 164 -16.50 -5.50 5.55
CA TYR A 164 -17.77 -6.21 5.51
C TYR A 164 -18.58 -5.97 6.78
N ARG A 165 -18.01 -6.20 7.97
CA ARG A 165 -18.71 -6.05 9.24
C ARG A 165 -19.09 -4.61 9.55
N CYS A 166 -18.22 -3.65 9.24
CA CYS A 166 -18.55 -2.23 9.40
C CYS A 166 -19.74 -1.83 8.51
N SER A 167 -19.86 -2.37 7.30
CA SER A 167 -20.99 -2.08 6.41
C SER A 167 -22.32 -2.63 6.93
N GLU A 168 -22.30 -3.74 7.69
CA GLU A 168 -23.47 -4.37 8.26
C GLU A 168 -24.03 -3.63 9.50
N LEU A 169 -23.15 -2.92 10.24
CA LEU A 169 -23.53 -2.25 11.48
C LEU A 169 -24.29 -0.93 11.26
N GLY A 170 -24.23 -0.34 10.06
CA GLY A 170 -24.95 0.90 9.72
C GLY A 170 -24.64 2.04 10.71
N ASP A 171 -25.67 2.74 11.15
CA ASP A 171 -25.55 3.89 12.06
C ASP A 171 -25.01 3.54 13.46
N GLY A 172 -25.03 2.26 13.83
CA GLY A 172 -24.46 1.74 15.08
C GLY A 172 -22.99 1.44 15.03
N ALA A 173 -22.33 1.62 13.87
CA ALA A 173 -20.94 1.27 13.68
C ALA A 173 -20.00 2.09 14.57
N PRO A 174 -18.94 1.47 15.13
CA PRO A 174 -17.90 2.19 15.84
C PRO A 174 -17.24 3.27 14.96
N LYS A 175 -16.74 4.35 15.56
CA LYS A 175 -16.13 5.48 14.82
C LYS A 175 -15.00 5.07 13.88
N PHE A 176 -14.25 4.04 14.21
CA PHE A 176 -13.17 3.56 13.35
C PHE A 176 -13.66 2.94 12.03
N CYS A 177 -14.94 2.58 11.93
CA CYS A 177 -15.53 2.07 10.69
C CYS A 177 -15.52 3.10 9.55
N ALA A 178 -15.36 4.39 9.85
CA ALA A 178 -15.11 5.41 8.83
C ALA A 178 -13.83 5.13 7.99
N ALA A 179 -12.87 4.37 8.53
CA ALA A 179 -11.70 3.91 7.80
C ALA A 179 -11.93 2.65 6.94
N TYR A 180 -13.13 2.07 7.01
CA TYR A 180 -13.53 0.85 6.31
C TYR A 180 -14.83 1.07 5.51
N PRO A 181 -14.84 2.00 4.54
CA PRO A 181 -16.03 2.27 3.76
C PRO A 181 -16.41 1.05 2.92
N PRO A 182 -17.71 0.81 2.67
CA PRO A 182 -18.17 -0.28 1.82
C PRO A 182 -17.61 -0.11 0.40
N PRO A 183 -17.40 -1.21 -0.33
CA PRO A 183 -17.05 -1.14 -1.75
C PRO A 183 -18.18 -0.48 -2.55
N PRO A 184 -17.84 0.22 -3.65
CA PRO A 184 -18.81 0.88 -4.52
C PRO A 184 -19.67 -0.11 -5.31
#